data_2a57e10fa54b3daf33a87ff52239500d
#
_entry.id   2a57e10fa54b3daf33a87ff52239500d
#
_cell.length_a   1.000
_cell.length_b   1.000
_cell.length_c   1.000
_cell.angle_alpha   90.00
_cell.angle_beta   90.00
_cell.angle_gamma   90.00
#
_symmetry.space_group_name_H-M   'P 1'
#
loop_
_entity.id
_entity.type
_entity.pdbx_description
1 polymer ?
#
loop_
_entity_poly.entity_id
_entity_poly.type
_entity_poly.pdbx_seq_one_letter_code
_entity_poly.pdbx_strand_id
1 'polypeptide(L)'
;MKYIVLSGISPYVLKDLEQNKIKTIEIRSPHNFLSAIETNVGDVIFLTPTSLDDIRPGTIGIIASIREKQVAMHRLIQKTEEFYEEAELQMARLQLEIKGHARVRRATCRAIGEATLVDADEVQFFEGR
;
A
#
# COMPACT_ATOMS: atom_id res chain seq x y z
N MET A 1 10.85 -13.94 -0.12
CA MET A 1 9.94 -13.59 -1.23
C MET A 1 9.84 -12.08 -1.34
N LYS A 2 9.73 -11.58 -2.55
CA LYS A 2 9.68 -10.14 -2.79
C LYS A 2 8.25 -9.66 -2.96
N TYR A 3 7.92 -8.53 -2.33
CA TYR A 3 6.60 -7.92 -2.36
C TYR A 3 6.71 -6.45 -2.72
N ILE A 4 5.73 -5.95 -3.47
CA ILE A 4 5.52 -4.50 -3.61
C ILE A 4 4.97 -4.00 -2.28
N VAL A 5 5.46 -2.84 -1.83
CA VAL A 5 5.14 -2.26 -0.52
C VAL A 5 4.15 -1.11 -0.66
N LEU A 6 3.17 -1.10 0.21
CA LEU A 6 2.39 0.10 0.53
C LEU A 6 2.77 0.53 1.94
N SER A 7 3.36 1.70 2.05
CA SER A 7 3.90 2.24 3.31
C SER A 7 2.99 3.29 3.93
N GLY A 8 3.23 3.61 5.19
CA GLY A 8 2.48 4.64 5.88
C GLY A 8 0.98 4.36 6.02
N ILE A 9 0.59 3.09 6.03
CA ILE A 9 -0.81 2.69 6.16
C ILE A 9 -1.25 2.88 7.60
N SER A 10 -2.42 3.48 7.81
CA SER A 10 -2.96 3.69 9.15
C SER A 10 -3.03 2.36 9.93
N PRO A 11 -2.54 2.34 11.18
CA PRO A 11 -2.69 1.17 12.03
C PRO A 11 -4.14 0.71 12.21
N TYR A 12 -5.09 1.64 12.18
CA TYR A 12 -6.52 1.31 12.26
C TYR A 12 -6.99 0.53 11.06
N VAL A 13 -6.51 0.90 9.87
CA VAL A 13 -6.83 0.19 8.63
C VAL A 13 -6.28 -1.23 8.67
N LEU A 14 -5.05 -1.41 9.14
CA LEU A 14 -4.43 -2.73 9.27
C LEU A 14 -5.15 -3.60 10.29
N LYS A 15 -5.57 -3.00 11.40
CA LYS A 15 -6.36 -3.71 12.42
C LYS A 15 -7.70 -4.18 11.86
N ASP A 16 -8.38 -3.32 11.11
CA ASP A 16 -9.64 -3.67 10.48
C ASP A 16 -9.46 -4.82 9.49
N LEU A 17 -8.37 -4.81 8.73
CA LEU A 17 -8.06 -5.88 7.80
C LEU A 17 -7.81 -7.21 8.54
N GLU A 18 -7.09 -7.17 9.65
CA GLU A 18 -6.87 -8.34 10.50
C GLU A 18 -8.17 -8.92 11.04
N GLN A 19 -9.08 -8.06 11.50
CA GLN A 19 -10.34 -8.47 12.11
C GLN A 19 -11.33 -8.98 11.07
N ASN A 20 -11.47 -8.29 9.97
CA ASN A 20 -12.49 -8.58 8.95
C ASN A 20 -12.01 -9.53 7.85
N LYS A 21 -10.71 -9.76 7.75
CA LYS A 21 -10.05 -10.60 6.75
C LYS A 21 -10.06 -10.00 5.35
N ILE A 22 -11.07 -9.22 5.00
CA ILE A 22 -11.21 -8.54 3.71
C ILE A 22 -11.55 -7.09 3.99
N LYS A 23 -10.86 -6.18 3.32
CA LYS A 23 -11.12 -4.75 3.43
C LYS A 23 -10.74 -4.03 2.14
N THR A 24 -11.55 -3.06 1.77
CA THR A 24 -11.23 -2.13 0.67
C THR A 24 -10.53 -0.91 1.26
N ILE A 25 -9.37 -0.59 0.73
CA ILE A 25 -8.61 0.60 1.14
C ILE A 25 -8.51 1.60 -0.01
N GLU A 26 -8.51 2.88 0.33
CA GLU A 26 -8.26 3.96 -0.62
C GLU A 26 -6.82 4.40 -0.53
N ILE A 27 -6.18 4.57 -1.68
CA ILE A 27 -4.78 4.96 -1.79
C ILE A 27 -4.73 6.28 -2.53
N ARG A 28 -4.25 7.31 -1.84
CA ARG A 28 -4.15 8.68 -2.37
C ARG A 28 -2.74 9.23 -2.37
N SER A 29 -1.84 8.70 -1.53
CA SER A 29 -0.47 9.17 -1.51
C SER A 29 0.21 8.87 -2.85
N PRO A 30 1.00 9.80 -3.41
CA PRO A 30 1.61 9.61 -4.73
C PRO A 30 2.45 8.35 -4.83
N HIS A 31 3.25 8.06 -3.82
CA HIS A 31 4.12 6.88 -3.85
C HIS A 31 3.31 5.57 -3.84
N ASN A 32 2.35 5.47 -2.93
CA ASN A 32 1.50 4.28 -2.83
C ASN A 32 0.62 4.13 -4.07
N PHE A 33 0.17 5.24 -4.65
CA PHE A 33 -0.59 5.19 -5.90
C PHE A 33 0.25 4.59 -7.03
N LEU A 34 1.50 5.03 -7.21
CA LEU A 34 2.40 4.47 -8.21
C LEU A 34 2.66 2.98 -7.98
N SER A 35 2.84 2.60 -6.72
CA SER A 35 3.00 1.18 -6.37
C SER A 35 1.75 0.37 -6.70
N ALA A 36 0.57 0.91 -6.39
CA ALA A 36 -0.70 0.24 -6.62
C ALA A 36 -0.97 0.00 -8.10
N ILE A 37 -0.66 0.96 -8.98
CA ILE A 37 -0.89 0.78 -10.42
C ILE A 37 0.00 -0.29 -11.05
N GLU A 38 1.13 -0.61 -10.44
CA GLU A 38 2.01 -1.70 -10.89
C GLU A 38 1.50 -3.09 -10.47
N THR A 39 0.55 -3.15 -9.54
CA THR A 39 0.01 -4.43 -9.06
C THR A 39 -1.14 -4.90 -9.93
N ASN A 40 -1.41 -6.21 -9.86
CA ASN A 40 -2.53 -6.84 -10.54
C ASN A 40 -3.39 -7.62 -9.54
N VAL A 41 -4.65 -7.86 -9.90
CA VAL A 41 -5.51 -8.75 -9.12
C VAL A 41 -4.84 -10.11 -9.00
N GLY A 42 -4.80 -10.64 -7.79
CA GLY A 42 -4.12 -11.89 -7.46
C GLY A 42 -2.73 -11.71 -6.89
N ASP A 43 -2.11 -10.54 -7.07
CA ASP A 43 -0.81 -10.26 -6.47
C ASP A 43 -0.92 -10.18 -4.95
N VAL A 44 0.16 -10.58 -4.27
CA VAL A 44 0.30 -10.41 -2.82
C VAL A 44 1.23 -9.23 -2.56
N ILE A 45 0.76 -8.30 -1.74
CA ILE A 45 1.49 -7.07 -1.41
C ILE A 45 1.81 -7.02 0.09
N PHE A 46 2.79 -6.20 0.46
CA PHE A 46 3.20 -5.96 1.84
C PHE A 46 2.70 -4.59 2.29
N LEU A 47 1.96 -4.56 3.40
CA LEU A 47 1.39 -3.36 3.98
C LEU A 47 2.04 -3.08 5.32
N THR A 48 2.51 -1.86 5.55
CA THR A 48 3.13 -1.47 6.81
C THR A 48 2.73 -0.06 7.22
N PRO A 49 2.56 0.22 8.54
CA PRO A 49 2.37 1.57 9.02
C PRO A 49 3.66 2.38 8.99
N THR A 50 4.80 1.72 8.89
CA THR A 50 6.11 2.37 8.82
C THR A 50 6.20 3.22 7.55
N SER A 51 6.76 4.43 7.67
CA SER A 51 6.99 5.28 6.51
C SER A 51 8.05 4.66 5.60
N LEU A 52 7.99 5.01 4.30
CA LEU A 52 8.88 4.43 3.30
C LEU A 52 10.36 4.53 3.68
N ASP A 53 10.77 5.69 4.18
CA ASP A 53 12.18 5.95 4.52
C ASP A 53 12.66 5.20 5.76
N ASP A 54 11.73 4.69 6.56
CA ASP A 54 12.04 3.99 7.80
C ASP A 54 11.95 2.47 7.70
N ILE A 55 11.64 1.95 6.51
CA ILE A 55 11.59 0.51 6.29
C ILE A 55 13.01 -0.07 6.34
N ARG A 56 13.23 -1.01 7.25
CA ARG A 56 14.52 -1.63 7.53
C ARG A 56 14.35 -3.12 7.76
N PRO A 57 15.42 -3.90 7.74
CA PRO A 57 15.35 -5.29 8.21
C PRO A 57 14.73 -5.38 9.60
N GLY A 58 13.73 -6.23 9.75
CA GLY A 58 12.96 -6.37 10.98
C GLY A 58 11.61 -5.66 10.98
N THR A 59 11.35 -4.77 10.02
CA THR A 59 10.03 -4.13 9.89
C THR A 59 8.95 -5.18 9.67
N ILE A 60 7.89 -5.10 10.48
CA ILE A 60 6.77 -6.03 10.41
C ILE A 60 5.63 -5.40 9.64
N GLY A 61 4.94 -6.20 8.86
CA GLY A 61 3.76 -5.79 8.12
C GLY A 61 2.81 -6.95 7.86
N ILE A 62 1.77 -6.64 7.13
CA ILE A 62 0.75 -7.60 6.72
C ILE A 62 0.94 -7.91 5.24
N ILE A 63 0.87 -9.19 4.90
CA ILE A 63 0.77 -9.59 3.49
C ILE A 63 -0.70 -9.87 3.16
N ALA A 64 -1.13 -9.35 2.03
CA ALA A 64 -2.51 -9.46 1.58
C ALA A 64 -2.56 -9.61 0.07
N SER A 65 -3.53 -10.39 -0.41
CA SER A 65 -3.77 -10.53 -1.85
C SER A 65 -4.77 -9.49 -2.33
N ILE A 66 -4.58 -9.02 -3.55
CA ILE A 66 -5.49 -8.06 -4.19
C ILE A 66 -6.62 -8.85 -4.85
N ARG A 67 -7.86 -8.59 -4.41
CA ARG A 67 -9.05 -9.22 -4.97
C ARG A 67 -9.69 -8.36 -6.06
N GLU A 68 -9.72 -7.06 -5.84
CA GLU A 68 -10.26 -6.09 -6.79
C GLU A 68 -9.38 -4.85 -6.81
N LYS A 69 -9.32 -4.20 -7.95
CA LYS A 69 -8.55 -2.98 -8.15
C LYS A 69 -9.34 -2.00 -8.99
N GLN A 70 -9.45 -0.78 -8.51
CA GLN A 70 -10.05 0.34 -9.22
C GLN A 70 -9.09 1.53 -9.19
N VAL A 71 -8.91 2.16 -10.33
CA VAL A 71 -8.09 3.37 -10.43
C VAL A 71 -8.97 4.48 -10.96
N ALA A 72 -8.95 5.63 -10.28
CA ALA A 72 -9.67 6.82 -10.69
C ALA A 72 -8.73 8.00 -10.79
N MET A 73 -8.90 8.79 -11.84
CA MET A 73 -8.20 10.04 -12.03
C MET A 73 -9.22 11.13 -12.26
N HIS A 74 -9.19 12.16 -11.43
CA HIS A 74 -10.11 13.30 -11.53
C HIS A 74 -9.32 14.56 -11.84
N ARG A 75 -9.81 15.32 -12.80
CA ARG A 75 -9.25 16.61 -13.14
C ARG A 75 -10.14 17.69 -12.56
N LEU A 76 -9.57 18.50 -11.67
CA LEU A 76 -10.26 19.65 -11.10
C LEU A 76 -9.76 20.92 -11.77
N ILE A 77 -10.69 21.73 -12.27
CA ILE A 77 -10.37 22.99 -12.89
C ILE A 77 -11.07 24.08 -12.08
N GLN A 78 -10.29 25.02 -11.56
CA GLN A 78 -10.81 26.24 -10.93
C GLN A 78 -10.46 27.45 -11.77
N LYS A 79 -11.49 28.18 -12.18
CA LYS A 79 -11.35 29.45 -12.88
C LYS A 79 -11.86 30.58 -12.01
N THR A 80 -11.00 31.55 -11.77
CA THR A 80 -11.41 32.85 -11.23
C THR A 80 -11.10 33.92 -12.29
N GLU A 81 -11.54 35.15 -12.07
CA GLU A 81 -11.26 36.23 -12.99
C GLU A 81 -9.76 36.47 -13.21
N GLU A 82 -8.94 36.10 -12.25
CA GLU A 82 -7.49 36.33 -12.27
C GLU A 82 -6.66 35.05 -12.38
N PHE A 83 -7.26 33.87 -12.09
CA PHE A 83 -6.53 32.62 -12.02
C PHE A 83 -7.20 31.50 -12.79
N TYR A 84 -6.37 30.69 -13.39
CA TYR A 84 -6.73 29.36 -13.88
C TYR A 84 -5.91 28.34 -13.11
N GLU A 85 -6.57 27.48 -12.37
CA GLU A 85 -5.92 26.45 -11.61
C GLU A 85 -6.47 25.09 -12.01
N GLU A 86 -5.55 24.16 -12.29
CA GLU A 86 -5.87 22.80 -12.69
C GLU A 86 -5.17 21.84 -11.73
N ALA A 87 -5.94 20.92 -11.17
CA ALA A 87 -5.41 19.89 -10.30
C ALA A 87 -5.89 18.50 -10.74
N GLU A 88 -5.00 17.55 -10.72
CA GLU A 88 -5.31 16.13 -10.92
C GLU A 88 -5.37 15.43 -9.57
N LEU A 89 -6.47 14.72 -9.33
CA LEU A 89 -6.61 13.82 -8.20
C LEU A 89 -6.49 12.39 -8.69
N GLN A 90 -5.52 11.68 -8.16
CA GLN A 90 -5.29 10.27 -8.46
C GLN A 90 -5.62 9.44 -7.22
N MET A 91 -6.42 8.42 -7.42
CA MET A 91 -6.85 7.53 -6.35
C MET A 91 -6.94 6.11 -6.85
N ALA A 92 -6.48 5.18 -6.04
CA ALA A 92 -6.70 3.76 -6.26
C ALA A 92 -7.48 3.16 -5.10
N ARG A 93 -8.35 2.21 -5.40
CA ARG A 93 -9.03 1.39 -4.41
C ARG A 93 -8.61 -0.04 -4.61
N LEU A 94 -8.17 -0.67 -3.55
CA LEU A 94 -7.79 -2.08 -3.55
C LEU A 94 -8.64 -2.82 -2.53
N GLN A 95 -9.34 -3.85 -2.99
CA GLN A 95 -9.95 -4.81 -2.07
C GLN A 95 -8.91 -5.86 -1.75
N LEU A 96 -8.58 -5.98 -0.48
CA LEU A 96 -7.50 -6.84 0.01
C LEU A 96 -8.05 -7.95 0.89
N GLU A 97 -7.44 -9.12 0.76
CA GLU A 97 -7.67 -10.26 1.66
C GLU A 97 -6.38 -10.60 2.37
N ILE A 98 -6.42 -10.61 3.70
CA ILE A 98 -5.23 -10.91 4.51
C ILE A 98 -4.73 -12.33 4.26
N LYS A 99 -3.42 -12.48 4.11
CA LYS A 99 -2.76 -13.78 3.98
C LYS A 99 -1.87 -14.13 5.17
N GLY A 100 -1.42 -13.12 5.91
CA GLY A 100 -0.58 -13.34 7.08
C GLY A 100 0.23 -12.11 7.42
N HIS A 101 1.26 -12.32 8.20
CA HIS A 101 2.22 -11.31 8.60
C HIS A 101 3.59 -11.66 8.05
N ALA A 102 4.41 -10.65 7.81
CA ALA A 102 5.76 -10.85 7.31
C ALA A 102 6.73 -9.86 7.95
N ARG A 103 8.00 -10.23 7.96
CA ARG A 103 9.09 -9.41 8.47
C ARG A 103 10.07 -9.16 7.34
N VAL A 104 10.45 -7.90 7.16
CA VAL A 104 11.39 -7.49 6.12
C VAL A 104 12.79 -8.06 6.42
N ARG A 105 13.39 -8.68 5.43
CA ARG A 105 14.82 -9.07 5.44
C ARG A 105 15.66 -8.00 4.77
N ARG A 106 15.20 -7.51 3.62
CA ARG A 106 15.89 -6.51 2.82
C ARG A 106 14.86 -5.57 2.19
N ALA A 107 15.19 -4.29 2.15
CA ALA A 107 14.42 -3.31 1.42
C ALA A 107 15.24 -2.82 0.23
N THR A 108 14.63 -2.79 -0.95
CA THR A 108 15.24 -2.25 -2.15
C THR A 108 14.45 -1.04 -2.59
N CYS A 109 15.09 0.13 -2.48
CA CYS A 109 14.51 1.35 -3.03
C CYS A 109 14.85 1.43 -4.50
N ARG A 110 13.85 1.60 -5.34
CA ARG A 110 14.03 1.85 -6.76
C ARG A 110 14.13 3.35 -7.01
N ALA A 111 14.44 3.73 -8.24
CA ALA A 111 14.47 5.11 -8.67
C ALA A 111 13.11 5.80 -8.43
N ILE A 112 13.14 7.14 -8.37
CA ILE A 112 11.93 7.95 -8.16
C ILE A 112 10.84 7.56 -9.18
N GLY A 113 9.62 7.34 -8.71
CA GLY A 113 8.49 6.97 -9.55
C GLY A 113 8.28 5.48 -9.76
N GLU A 114 9.14 4.63 -9.18
CA GLU A 114 8.99 3.19 -9.23
C GLU A 114 8.54 2.62 -7.88
N ALA A 115 7.91 1.44 -7.92
CA ALA A 115 7.47 0.75 -6.71
C ALA A 115 8.66 0.30 -5.86
N THR A 116 8.50 0.37 -4.55
CA THR A 116 9.48 -0.18 -3.61
C THR A 116 9.18 -1.67 -3.40
N LEU A 117 10.23 -2.48 -3.46
CA LEU A 117 10.16 -3.91 -3.18
C LEU A 117 10.83 -4.21 -1.86
N VAL A 118 10.24 -5.12 -1.09
CA VAL A 118 10.89 -5.71 0.06
C VAL A 118 10.99 -7.23 -0.12
N ASP A 119 12.10 -7.79 0.33
CA ASP A 119 12.23 -9.23 0.54
C ASP A 119 11.84 -9.49 1.99
N ALA A 120 10.78 -10.23 2.19
CA ALA A 120 10.23 -10.48 3.51
C ALA A 120 9.88 -11.96 3.69
N ASP A 121 10.00 -12.40 4.93
CA ASP A 121 9.65 -13.76 5.33
C ASP A 121 8.34 -13.74 6.09
N GLU A 122 7.47 -14.67 5.76
CA GLU A 122 6.23 -14.88 6.50
C GLU A 122 6.53 -15.29 7.92
N VAL A 123 5.86 -14.67 8.89
CA VAL A 123 6.03 -14.95 10.30
C VAL A 123 4.71 -15.40 10.91
N GLN A 124 4.77 -16.29 11.88
CA GLN A 124 3.62 -16.76 12.63
C GLN A 124 3.67 -16.18 14.03
N PHE A 125 2.56 -15.63 14.47
CA PHE A 125 2.41 -15.16 15.83
C PHE A 125 1.56 -16.15 16.61
N PHE A 126 2.07 -16.59 17.76
CA PHE A 126 1.32 -17.43 18.68
C PHE A 126 0.66 -16.54 19.72
N GLU A 127 -0.66 -16.56 19.75
CA GLU A 127 -1.43 -15.76 20.69
C GLU A 127 -1.53 -16.42 22.07
N GLY A 128 -1.52 -15.57 23.14
CA GLY A 128 -2.06 -15.88 24.45
C GLY A 128 -1.47 -17.05 25.19
N ARG A 129 -0.24 -17.34 24.98
CA ARG A 129 0.37 -18.52 25.61
C ARG A 129 1.21 -18.15 26.81
#